data_98044373cd2d047d5091d2c69a4ea25d
#
_entry.id   98044373cd2d047d5091d2c69a4ea25d
#
_cell.length_a   1.000
_cell.length_b   1.000
_cell.length_c   1.000
_cell.angle_alpha   90.00
_cell.angle_beta   90.00
_cell.angle_gamma   90.00
#
_symmetry.space_group_name_H-M   'P 1'
#
loop_
_entity.id
_entity.type
_entity.pdbx_description
1 polymer ?
#
loop_
_entity_poly.entity_id
_entity_poly.type
_entity_poly.pdbx_seq_one_letter_code
_entity_poly.pdbx_strand_id
1 'polypeptide(L)'
;MDAESGKDADTGTAPQKAWKSLSKINASAFRPGDVILLKAGSVWDGPLLPKGSGSEGRPIRLGRYGEGAKPAIQGKGLAEDALLLKNQEYWEIEDLDVSNSGASRGVRRGIHIALDNFGEAHHIVVRRMTVHDINGVDNLKANGGVIYTSVGDKTPSRFVDLRIEDNEIYHADRNGITGWSDTWERTRWYPSLGVIVRGNHLRDIGGDGILAVATDGALIEKNVVAQANQRSEGYNVAIWSWSSDNTIIQYNEASGTKGERDGEGFDSDWNSRNTIIQYNYSHENDGGFVLICDEGNHNKSESIGNVGTFVRYNISQNDRNRGITLSGPVKDTLIYNNTIYVGQGSPVDVVLFTDWFGWPQNTQLSNNIFYAAGEAHIGHAISRSKENGHHASGPGFGGSENTQFAANVYFGRIAKVEDPQSLIANPKFVAAGGGSVGRDTLHGYALQSTSAVRQSGRLVAETGGQDFFGTPLAGCAKPDRGAVQSTRCARP
;
A
#
# COMPACT_ATOMS: atom_id res chain seq x y z
N MET A 1 -5.32 33.09 -8.70
CA MET A 1 -4.49 33.20 -9.92
C MET A 1 -5.32 32.94 -11.17
N ASP A 2 -4.97 33.56 -12.26
CA ASP A 2 -5.60 33.37 -13.59
C ASP A 2 -4.49 33.44 -14.65
N ALA A 3 -4.21 32.33 -15.33
CA ALA A 3 -3.12 32.24 -16.30
C ALA A 3 -3.36 33.09 -17.58
N GLU A 4 -4.60 33.39 -17.89
CA GLU A 4 -4.99 34.14 -19.10
C GLU A 4 -5.04 35.63 -18.84
N SER A 5 -5.90 36.06 -17.89
CA SER A 5 -6.26 37.47 -17.67
C SER A 5 -5.60 38.09 -16.43
N GLY A 6 -4.91 37.29 -15.59
CA GLY A 6 -4.23 37.80 -14.40
C GLY A 6 -3.04 38.71 -14.71
N LYS A 7 -2.62 39.50 -13.74
CA LYS A 7 -1.46 40.40 -13.80
C LYS A 7 -0.68 40.32 -12.49
N ASP A 8 0.62 40.11 -12.54
CA ASP A 8 1.47 39.97 -11.33
C ASP A 8 1.62 41.29 -10.56
N ALA A 9 1.29 42.44 -11.18
CA ALA A 9 1.26 43.76 -10.53
C ALA A 9 0.00 43.97 -9.68
N ASP A 10 -1.03 43.11 -9.85
CA ASP A 10 -2.28 43.21 -9.10
C ASP A 10 -2.11 42.70 -7.66
N THR A 11 -3.11 42.92 -6.83
CA THR A 11 -3.07 42.57 -5.40
C THR A 11 -3.25 41.05 -5.14
N GLY A 12 -3.80 40.30 -6.10
CA GLY A 12 -4.11 38.89 -5.94
C GLY A 12 -5.34 38.57 -5.06
N THR A 13 -6.05 39.60 -4.57
CA THR A 13 -7.10 39.46 -3.54
C THR A 13 -8.52 39.28 -4.06
N ALA A 14 -8.71 39.31 -5.36
CA ALA A 14 -10.01 39.13 -6.03
C ALA A 14 -9.81 38.53 -7.43
N PRO A 15 -10.79 37.85 -8.01
CA PRO A 15 -10.67 37.28 -9.36
C PRO A 15 -10.25 38.29 -10.44
N GLN A 16 -10.77 39.55 -10.35
CA GLN A 16 -10.44 40.61 -11.29
C GLN A 16 -9.05 41.24 -11.08
N LYS A 17 -8.41 40.88 -9.96
CA LYS A 17 -7.06 41.35 -9.57
C LYS A 17 -6.14 40.12 -9.36
N ALA A 18 -6.39 39.03 -10.08
CA ALA A 18 -5.65 37.81 -9.95
C ALA A 18 -4.20 37.97 -10.42
N TRP A 19 -3.27 37.28 -9.78
CA TRP A 19 -1.91 37.11 -10.28
C TRP A 19 -1.91 36.20 -11.49
N LYS A 20 -0.88 36.34 -12.35
CA LYS A 20 -0.77 35.56 -13.58
C LYS A 20 0.19 34.39 -13.47
N SER A 21 1.39 34.60 -12.98
CA SER A 21 2.49 33.64 -13.12
C SER A 21 2.78 32.82 -11.86
N LEU A 22 3.27 31.60 -12.03
CA LEU A 22 3.83 30.81 -10.92
C LEU A 22 5.00 31.52 -10.25
N SER A 23 5.79 32.29 -11.00
CA SER A 23 6.89 33.08 -10.45
C SER A 23 6.44 34.02 -9.34
N LYS A 24 5.23 34.57 -9.45
CA LYS A 24 4.66 35.45 -8.41
C LYS A 24 4.35 34.68 -7.12
N ILE A 25 3.76 33.48 -7.20
CA ILE A 25 3.57 32.61 -6.02
C ILE A 25 4.92 32.22 -5.44
N ASN A 26 5.83 31.72 -6.28
CA ASN A 26 7.14 31.21 -5.85
C ASN A 26 8.01 32.29 -5.17
N ALA A 27 7.78 33.56 -5.50
CA ALA A 27 8.44 34.71 -4.85
C ALA A 27 7.73 35.18 -3.56
N SER A 28 6.50 34.73 -3.33
CA SER A 28 5.69 35.14 -2.17
C SER A 28 5.87 34.20 -0.99
N ALA A 29 5.81 34.75 0.24
CA ALA A 29 5.74 33.96 1.47
C ALA A 29 4.35 34.10 2.07
N PHE A 30 3.67 32.97 2.25
CA PHE A 30 2.32 32.90 2.80
C PHE A 30 2.34 32.76 4.33
N ARG A 31 1.23 33.08 4.97
CA ARG A 31 1.07 33.12 6.43
C ARG A 31 -0.08 32.23 6.87
N PRO A 32 -0.16 31.88 8.15
CA PRO A 32 -1.25 31.07 8.69
C PRO A 32 -2.64 31.60 8.34
N GLY A 33 -3.43 30.74 7.68
CA GLY A 33 -4.79 31.03 7.22
C GLY A 33 -4.90 31.64 5.83
N ASP A 34 -3.79 31.88 5.11
CA ASP A 34 -3.84 32.32 3.72
C ASP A 34 -4.44 31.24 2.82
N VAL A 35 -5.17 31.67 1.80
CA VAL A 35 -5.82 30.82 0.81
C VAL A 35 -5.35 31.20 -0.59
N ILE A 36 -4.69 30.27 -1.26
CA ILE A 36 -4.17 30.43 -2.63
C ILE A 36 -5.11 29.71 -3.58
N LEU A 37 -5.79 30.41 -4.44
CA LEU A 37 -6.76 29.85 -5.37
C LEU A 37 -6.31 30.02 -6.82
N LEU A 38 -6.28 28.92 -7.56
CA LEU A 38 -6.02 28.84 -8.98
C LEU A 38 -7.34 28.75 -9.74
N LYS A 39 -7.48 29.49 -10.83
CA LYS A 39 -8.70 29.48 -11.64
C LYS A 39 -8.86 28.15 -12.37
N ALA A 40 -10.03 27.54 -12.25
CA ALA A 40 -10.39 26.33 -12.98
C ALA A 40 -10.17 26.52 -14.49
N GLY A 41 -9.63 25.48 -15.16
CA GLY A 41 -9.30 25.48 -16.59
C GLY A 41 -8.00 26.21 -16.95
N SER A 42 -7.37 26.94 -16.04
CA SER A 42 -6.05 27.54 -16.31
C SER A 42 -4.93 26.51 -16.33
N VAL A 43 -3.90 26.77 -17.13
CA VAL A 43 -2.71 25.93 -17.27
C VAL A 43 -1.46 26.77 -17.06
N TRP A 44 -0.54 26.26 -16.25
CA TRP A 44 0.77 26.85 -16.03
C TRP A 44 1.88 25.86 -16.33
N ASP A 45 2.91 26.34 -17.00
CA ASP A 45 4.14 25.61 -17.25
C ASP A 45 5.20 25.92 -16.17
N GLY A 46 5.89 24.87 -15.69
CA GLY A 46 6.98 25.00 -14.74
C GLY A 46 6.60 24.64 -13.30
N PRO A 47 7.57 24.72 -12.37
CA PRO A 47 7.35 24.29 -11.01
C PRO A 47 6.54 25.29 -10.18
N LEU A 48 5.68 24.76 -9.32
CA LEU A 48 4.99 25.49 -8.27
C LEU A 48 5.70 25.22 -6.93
N LEU A 49 6.31 26.27 -6.36
CA LEU A 49 7.18 26.20 -5.18
C LEU A 49 6.71 27.21 -4.10
N PRO A 50 5.50 27.06 -3.54
CA PRO A 50 4.98 28.02 -2.58
C PRO A 50 5.77 27.98 -1.27
N LYS A 51 5.82 29.10 -0.54
CA LYS A 51 6.62 29.27 0.68
C LYS A 51 5.80 29.76 1.85
N GLY A 52 6.19 29.35 3.05
CA GLY A 52 5.57 29.74 4.31
C GLY A 52 4.88 28.55 4.97
N SER A 53 4.69 28.62 6.27
CA SER A 53 3.97 27.60 7.05
C SER A 53 2.69 28.20 7.63
N GLY A 54 1.67 27.34 7.73
CA GLY A 54 0.48 27.65 8.51
C GLY A 54 0.74 27.53 10.01
N SER A 55 -0.32 27.36 10.78
CA SER A 55 -0.26 27.02 12.20
C SER A 55 -1.47 26.16 12.56
N GLU A 56 -1.47 25.60 13.74
CA GLU A 56 -2.60 24.82 14.26
C GLU A 56 -3.92 25.60 14.12
N GLY A 57 -4.92 24.95 13.53
CA GLY A 57 -6.23 25.53 13.22
C GLY A 57 -6.25 26.62 12.12
N ARG A 58 -5.10 26.99 11.57
CA ARG A 58 -4.96 27.98 10.50
C ARG A 58 -3.99 27.51 9.41
N PRO A 59 -4.26 26.40 8.73
CA PRO A 59 -3.41 25.93 7.64
C PRO A 59 -3.41 26.92 6.47
N ILE A 60 -2.35 26.90 5.68
CA ILE A 60 -2.34 27.52 4.36
C ILE A 60 -3.04 26.56 3.39
N ARG A 61 -3.94 27.07 2.58
CA ARG A 61 -4.69 26.27 1.61
C ARG A 61 -4.31 26.63 0.19
N LEU A 62 -4.05 25.62 -0.62
CA LEU A 62 -3.83 25.75 -2.06
C LEU A 62 -4.90 24.92 -2.78
N GLY A 63 -5.74 25.57 -3.58
CA GLY A 63 -6.83 24.91 -4.26
C GLY A 63 -7.31 25.70 -5.47
N ARG A 64 -8.57 25.50 -5.86
CA ARG A 64 -9.16 26.11 -7.05
C ARG A 64 -10.34 27.02 -6.74
N TYR A 65 -10.64 27.91 -7.69
CA TYR A 65 -11.90 28.64 -7.76
C TYR A 65 -12.50 28.59 -9.17
N GLY A 66 -13.79 28.82 -9.26
CA GLY A 66 -14.55 28.72 -10.50
C GLY A 66 -14.93 27.27 -10.83
N GLU A 67 -15.73 27.12 -11.87
CA GLU A 67 -16.22 25.85 -12.37
C GLU A 67 -15.41 25.40 -13.58
N GLY A 68 -15.33 24.07 -13.82
CA GLY A 68 -14.63 23.49 -14.96
C GLY A 68 -13.52 22.52 -14.54
N ALA A 69 -12.59 22.28 -15.44
CA ALA A 69 -11.45 21.38 -15.24
C ALA A 69 -10.55 21.88 -14.09
N LYS A 70 -9.87 20.96 -13.41
CA LYS A 70 -8.85 21.32 -12.42
C LYS A 70 -7.79 22.22 -13.05
N PRO A 71 -7.29 23.25 -12.34
CA PRO A 71 -6.15 24.04 -12.81
C PRO A 71 -4.92 23.16 -12.91
N ALA A 72 -4.18 23.25 -14.01
CA ALA A 72 -3.10 22.37 -14.34
C ALA A 72 -1.71 23.00 -14.10
N ILE A 73 -0.85 22.27 -13.41
CA ILE A 73 0.59 22.55 -13.25
C ILE A 73 1.35 21.55 -14.07
N GLN A 74 1.90 21.97 -15.19
CA GLN A 74 2.69 21.14 -16.10
C GLN A 74 4.19 21.37 -15.86
N GLY A 75 4.85 20.45 -15.15
CA GLY A 75 6.28 20.56 -14.86
C GLY A 75 7.15 20.52 -16.11
N LYS A 76 6.72 19.82 -17.18
CA LYS A 76 7.40 19.69 -18.50
C LYS A 76 8.86 19.25 -18.40
N GLY A 77 9.25 18.61 -17.30
CA GLY A 77 10.64 18.23 -17.03
C GLY A 77 11.59 19.41 -16.84
N LEU A 78 11.08 20.61 -16.60
CA LEU A 78 11.87 21.82 -16.33
C LEU A 78 12.50 21.80 -14.94
N ALA A 79 11.94 21.01 -14.01
CA ALA A 79 12.46 20.77 -12.68
C ALA A 79 12.19 19.32 -12.27
N GLU A 80 12.86 18.86 -11.20
CA GLU A 80 12.58 17.53 -10.64
C GLU A 80 11.15 17.41 -10.11
N ASP A 81 10.65 18.47 -9.48
CA ASP A 81 9.33 18.51 -8.86
C ASP A 81 8.40 19.47 -9.61
N ALA A 82 7.19 19.04 -9.98
CA ALA A 82 6.20 19.95 -10.53
C ALA A 82 5.53 20.79 -9.43
N LEU A 83 5.30 20.22 -8.25
CA LEU A 83 4.88 20.92 -7.05
C LEU A 83 5.77 20.49 -5.89
N LEU A 84 6.42 21.42 -5.21
CA LEU A 84 7.28 21.16 -4.07
C LEU A 84 6.90 21.98 -2.85
N LEU A 85 6.61 21.30 -1.72
CA LEU A 85 6.66 21.87 -0.38
C LEU A 85 7.96 21.44 0.30
N LYS A 86 8.90 22.37 0.54
CA LYS A 86 10.15 22.05 1.22
C LYS A 86 10.21 22.78 2.57
N ASN A 87 10.40 22.01 3.66
CA ASN A 87 10.55 22.52 5.02
C ASN A 87 9.39 23.44 5.43
N GLN A 88 8.18 22.91 5.31
CA GLN A 88 6.94 23.62 5.61
C GLN A 88 5.98 22.69 6.32
N GLU A 89 5.02 23.26 7.04
CA GLU A 89 3.99 22.56 7.78
C GLU A 89 2.64 23.29 7.74
N TYR A 90 1.58 22.62 8.15
CA TYR A 90 0.19 23.12 8.13
C TYR A 90 -0.24 23.59 6.74
N TRP A 91 -0.24 22.65 5.78
CA TRP A 91 -0.70 22.89 4.42
C TRP A 91 -1.82 21.93 4.02
N GLU A 92 -2.82 22.46 3.32
CA GLU A 92 -3.83 21.67 2.62
C GLU A 92 -3.77 22.00 1.12
N ILE A 93 -3.48 20.99 0.29
CA ILE A 93 -3.35 21.08 -1.18
C ILE A 93 -4.45 20.23 -1.80
N GLU A 94 -5.28 20.84 -2.65
CA GLU A 94 -6.44 20.13 -3.17
C GLU A 94 -6.86 20.60 -4.57
N ASP A 95 -7.54 19.70 -5.30
CA ASP A 95 -8.25 20.00 -6.53
C ASP A 95 -7.38 20.55 -7.67
N LEU A 96 -6.11 20.14 -7.77
CA LEU A 96 -5.21 20.50 -8.87
C LEU A 96 -4.92 19.28 -9.76
N ASP A 97 -4.54 19.57 -11.00
CA ASP A 97 -3.99 18.64 -11.97
C ASP A 97 -2.48 18.87 -12.07
N VAL A 98 -1.66 17.81 -11.94
CA VAL A 98 -0.20 17.93 -11.87
C VAL A 98 0.46 16.89 -12.75
N SER A 99 1.31 17.33 -13.67
CA SER A 99 2.10 16.45 -14.53
C SER A 99 3.56 16.90 -14.60
N ASN A 100 4.49 15.95 -14.85
CA ASN A 100 5.91 16.27 -14.98
C ASN A 100 6.61 15.33 -15.96
N SER A 101 6.45 15.58 -17.25
CA SER A 101 7.05 14.78 -18.30
C SER A 101 7.98 15.64 -19.16
N GLY A 102 9.23 15.23 -19.29
CA GLY A 102 10.23 15.87 -20.15
C GLY A 102 10.54 15.01 -21.38
N ALA A 103 11.40 15.51 -22.26
CA ALA A 103 11.78 14.82 -23.49
C ALA A 103 12.50 13.48 -23.25
N SER A 104 13.11 13.29 -22.11
CA SER A 104 13.75 12.05 -21.65
C SER A 104 13.39 11.77 -20.19
N ARG A 105 13.50 10.51 -19.75
CA ARG A 105 13.39 10.17 -18.32
C ARG A 105 14.44 10.91 -17.49
N GLY A 106 14.08 11.31 -16.29
CA GLY A 106 14.95 12.01 -15.34
C GLY A 106 14.49 11.79 -13.90
N VAL A 107 15.16 12.43 -12.94
CA VAL A 107 14.63 12.52 -11.57
C VAL A 107 13.38 13.39 -11.64
N ARG A 108 12.20 12.81 -11.44
CA ARG A 108 10.92 13.52 -11.60
C ARG A 108 9.86 13.05 -10.63
N ARG A 109 9.20 14.03 -10.06
CA ARG A 109 8.06 13.85 -9.16
C ARG A 109 6.93 14.80 -9.58
N GLY A 110 5.70 14.33 -9.40
CA GLY A 110 4.52 15.19 -9.55
C GLY A 110 4.44 16.15 -8.35
N ILE A 111 4.14 15.61 -7.17
CA ILE A 111 4.08 16.35 -5.91
C ILE A 111 5.17 15.83 -4.99
N HIS A 112 5.95 16.73 -4.41
CA HIS A 112 6.98 16.39 -3.44
C HIS A 112 6.79 17.19 -2.14
N ILE A 113 6.64 16.49 -1.04
CA ILE A 113 6.63 17.04 0.30
C ILE A 113 7.96 16.68 0.95
N ALA A 114 8.87 17.63 1.12
CA ALA A 114 10.24 17.38 1.51
C ALA A 114 10.60 18.04 2.84
N LEU A 115 11.12 17.26 3.76
CA LEU A 115 11.75 17.76 5.00
C LEU A 115 13.25 17.46 4.94
N ASP A 116 14.06 18.46 5.26
CA ASP A 116 15.51 18.40 5.26
C ASP A 116 16.05 19.19 6.45
N ASN A 117 16.53 18.52 7.50
CA ASN A 117 16.98 19.14 8.74
C ASN A 117 15.91 20.08 9.37
N PHE A 118 14.63 19.70 9.30
CA PHE A 118 13.50 20.53 9.69
C PHE A 118 12.97 20.25 11.10
N GLY A 119 13.07 18.99 11.56
CA GLY A 119 12.40 18.53 12.78
C GLY A 119 11.01 17.97 12.48
N GLU A 120 9.99 18.39 13.19
CA GLU A 120 8.61 17.93 13.01
C GLU A 120 7.83 18.87 12.09
N ALA A 121 7.19 18.28 11.07
CA ALA A 121 6.22 18.99 10.23
C ALA A 121 4.81 18.46 10.51
N HIS A 122 3.93 19.34 10.93
CA HIS A 122 2.57 19.03 11.34
C HIS A 122 1.56 19.31 10.25
N HIS A 123 0.52 18.49 10.19
CA HIS A 123 -0.70 18.67 9.40
C HIS A 123 -0.45 19.07 7.95
N ILE A 124 -0.14 18.11 7.11
CA ILE A 124 -0.05 18.28 5.67
C ILE A 124 -1.08 17.37 5.01
N VAL A 125 -1.93 17.94 4.18
CA VAL A 125 -2.99 17.23 3.46
C VAL A 125 -2.83 17.43 1.96
N VAL A 126 -2.78 16.33 1.21
CA VAL A 126 -2.79 16.30 -0.27
C VAL A 126 -4.02 15.51 -0.70
N ARG A 127 -5.04 16.17 -1.24
CA ARG A 127 -6.30 15.50 -1.53
C ARG A 127 -6.95 15.92 -2.84
N ARG A 128 -7.72 15.02 -3.43
CA ARG A 128 -8.49 15.23 -4.66
C ARG A 128 -7.65 15.77 -5.83
N MET A 129 -6.37 15.43 -5.82
CA MET A 129 -5.44 15.77 -6.90
C MET A 129 -5.64 14.82 -8.08
N THR A 130 -5.28 15.25 -9.28
CA THR A 130 -4.98 14.39 -10.42
C THR A 130 -3.49 14.51 -10.69
N VAL A 131 -2.75 13.40 -10.60
CA VAL A 131 -1.29 13.40 -10.79
C VAL A 131 -0.96 12.38 -11.88
N HIS A 132 -0.32 12.84 -12.96
CA HIS A 132 -0.15 11.97 -14.11
C HIS A 132 1.05 12.33 -15.00
N ASP A 133 1.39 11.44 -15.91
CA ASP A 133 2.46 11.62 -16.91
C ASP A 133 3.79 12.06 -16.25
N ILE A 134 4.30 11.22 -15.35
CA ILE A 134 5.56 11.46 -14.64
C ILE A 134 6.63 10.51 -15.20
N ASN A 135 7.50 10.97 -16.09
CA ASN A 135 8.52 10.12 -16.70
C ASN A 135 9.83 10.05 -15.89
N GLY A 136 9.73 9.49 -14.68
CA GLY A 136 10.84 9.27 -13.76
C GLY A 136 11.78 8.15 -14.17
N VAL A 137 13.06 8.22 -13.74
CA VAL A 137 14.04 7.12 -13.88
C VAL A 137 13.71 6.00 -12.89
N ASP A 138 14.04 4.76 -13.24
CA ASP A 138 13.71 3.57 -12.45
C ASP A 138 14.60 3.37 -11.22
N ASN A 139 15.83 3.82 -11.25
CA ASN A 139 16.84 3.55 -10.23
C ASN A 139 16.65 4.31 -8.90
N LEU A 140 15.61 5.12 -8.75
CA LEU A 140 15.35 5.91 -7.56
C LEU A 140 13.90 5.76 -7.11
N LYS A 141 13.65 5.06 -5.99
CA LYS A 141 12.31 4.86 -5.43
C LYS A 141 11.59 6.18 -5.07
N ALA A 142 12.31 7.24 -4.73
CA ALA A 142 11.74 8.56 -4.46
C ALA A 142 11.42 9.37 -5.73
N ASN A 143 11.00 8.72 -6.80
CA ASN A 143 10.43 9.31 -8.03
C ASN A 143 8.99 8.87 -8.20
N GLY A 144 8.18 9.67 -8.85
CA GLY A 144 6.80 9.28 -9.21
C GLY A 144 5.74 10.31 -8.89
N GLY A 145 4.53 9.85 -8.59
CA GLY A 145 3.34 10.69 -8.46
C GLY A 145 3.38 11.62 -7.25
N VAL A 146 3.19 11.07 -6.06
CA VAL A 146 3.23 11.82 -4.78
C VAL A 146 4.33 11.24 -3.91
N ILE A 147 5.35 12.03 -3.64
CA ILE A 147 6.52 11.62 -2.87
C ILE A 147 6.60 12.46 -1.60
N TYR A 148 6.84 11.81 -0.46
CA TYR A 148 7.16 12.51 0.78
C TYR A 148 8.49 12.01 1.34
N THR A 149 9.37 12.95 1.68
CA THR A 149 10.72 12.62 2.16
C THR A 149 11.04 13.33 3.46
N SER A 150 11.65 12.63 4.40
CA SER A 150 12.14 13.20 5.64
C SER A 150 13.60 12.79 5.85
N VAL A 151 14.48 13.78 5.70
CA VAL A 151 15.91 13.58 5.85
C VAL A 151 16.51 14.60 6.81
N GLY A 152 17.64 14.29 7.43
CA GLY A 152 18.32 15.22 8.31
C GLY A 152 19.46 14.60 9.11
N ASP A 153 20.67 14.91 8.70
CA ASP A 153 21.90 14.49 9.39
C ASP A 153 22.17 15.30 10.67
N LYS A 154 21.73 16.54 10.74
CA LYS A 154 21.88 17.44 11.93
C LYS A 154 20.61 17.48 12.78
N THR A 155 19.46 17.60 12.14
CA THR A 155 18.16 17.63 12.80
C THR A 155 17.29 16.57 12.15
N PRO A 156 17.07 15.42 12.80
CA PRO A 156 16.16 14.40 12.28
C PRO A 156 14.81 15.00 11.93
N SER A 157 14.23 14.57 10.82
CA SER A 157 12.97 15.12 10.34
C SER A 157 11.90 14.03 10.26
N ARG A 158 10.65 14.39 10.58
CA ARG A 158 9.48 13.51 10.44
C ARG A 158 8.21 14.30 10.17
N PHE A 159 7.24 13.63 9.62
CA PHE A 159 5.87 14.11 9.51
C PHE A 159 5.05 13.72 10.75
N VAL A 160 4.15 14.61 11.15
CA VAL A 160 3.12 14.37 12.17
C VAL A 160 1.78 14.79 11.57
N ASP A 161 0.86 13.82 11.32
CA ASP A 161 -0.40 14.03 10.60
C ASP A 161 -0.19 14.42 9.12
N LEU A 162 0.42 13.52 8.33
CA LEU A 162 0.47 13.60 6.87
C LEU A 162 -0.68 12.79 6.28
N ARG A 163 -1.50 13.40 5.44
CA ARG A 163 -2.63 12.76 4.77
C ARG A 163 -2.54 12.89 3.26
N ILE A 164 -2.64 11.76 2.55
CA ILE A 164 -2.70 11.68 1.09
C ILE A 164 -4.01 10.96 0.75
N GLU A 165 -5.04 11.72 0.37
CA GLU A 165 -6.41 11.23 0.36
C GLU A 165 -7.13 11.54 -0.97
N ASP A 166 -7.91 10.57 -1.47
CA ASP A 166 -8.84 10.74 -2.61
C ASP A 166 -8.16 11.29 -3.88
N ASN A 167 -6.91 10.91 -4.14
CA ASN A 167 -6.18 11.33 -5.32
C ASN A 167 -6.33 10.30 -6.46
N GLU A 168 -6.31 10.77 -7.69
CA GLU A 168 -6.17 9.97 -8.88
C GLU A 168 -4.72 10.08 -9.40
N ILE A 169 -3.99 8.95 -9.49
CA ILE A 169 -2.59 8.92 -9.89
C ILE A 169 -2.42 7.89 -10.99
N TYR A 170 -1.88 8.30 -12.14
CA TYR A 170 -1.70 7.37 -13.24
C TYR A 170 -0.54 7.73 -14.15
N HIS A 171 -0.07 6.72 -14.89
CA HIS A 171 1.01 6.86 -15.86
C HIS A 171 2.25 7.53 -15.23
N ALA A 172 2.68 6.99 -14.09
CA ALA A 172 3.93 7.37 -13.45
C ALA A 172 4.97 6.27 -13.72
N ASP A 173 6.11 6.62 -14.33
CA ASP A 173 7.12 5.64 -14.77
C ASP A 173 7.88 4.99 -13.62
N ARG A 174 7.80 5.53 -12.42
CA ARG A 174 8.35 4.90 -11.21
C ARG A 174 7.21 4.63 -10.22
N ASN A 175 7.10 5.29 -9.11
CA ASN A 175 6.15 4.96 -8.05
C ASN A 175 4.89 5.83 -8.08
N GLY A 176 3.82 5.34 -7.45
CA GLY A 176 2.59 6.10 -7.26
C GLY A 176 2.69 7.04 -6.05
N ILE A 177 2.60 6.49 -4.84
CA ILE A 177 2.75 7.22 -3.56
C ILE A 177 3.90 6.58 -2.78
N THR A 178 4.93 7.34 -2.44
CA THR A 178 6.10 6.76 -1.76
C THR A 178 6.65 7.67 -0.68
N GLY A 179 6.82 7.11 0.52
CA GLY A 179 7.62 7.68 1.59
C GLY A 179 9.10 7.31 1.46
N TRP A 180 9.97 8.19 1.95
CA TRP A 180 11.39 7.90 2.14
C TRP A 180 11.93 8.66 3.35
N SER A 181 12.79 8.01 4.15
CA SER A 181 13.44 8.63 5.31
C SER A 181 14.88 8.13 5.43
N ASP A 182 15.79 8.96 5.92
CA ASP A 182 17.14 8.55 6.29
C ASP A 182 17.21 8.06 7.76
N THR A 183 16.12 8.14 8.49
CA THR A 183 16.00 7.65 9.88
C THR A 183 15.28 6.29 9.97
N TRP A 184 15.30 5.50 8.91
CA TRP A 184 14.71 4.17 8.86
C TRP A 184 15.49 3.13 9.69
N GLU A 185 16.79 3.31 9.89
CA GLU A 185 17.62 2.44 10.72
C GLU A 185 17.25 2.56 12.20
N ARG A 186 17.20 1.45 12.92
CA ARG A 186 16.77 1.45 14.32
C ARG A 186 17.67 2.23 15.27
N THR A 187 18.95 2.35 14.96
CA THR A 187 19.89 3.21 15.68
C THR A 187 19.57 4.70 15.60
N ARG A 188 18.89 5.11 14.50
CA ARG A 188 18.50 6.50 14.23
C ARG A 188 16.99 6.66 14.14
N TRP A 189 16.23 5.71 14.67
CA TRP A 189 14.79 5.61 14.52
C TRP A 189 14.04 6.88 14.94
N TYR A 190 13.49 7.57 13.94
CA TYR A 190 12.66 8.75 14.14
C TYR A 190 11.50 8.75 13.14
N PRO A 191 10.50 7.87 13.36
CA PRO A 191 9.45 7.59 12.39
C PRO A 191 8.46 8.74 12.25
N SER A 192 7.89 8.87 11.06
CA SER A 192 6.72 9.72 10.85
C SER A 192 5.49 9.13 11.55
N LEU A 193 4.66 9.99 12.14
CA LEU A 193 3.48 9.62 12.94
C LEU A 193 2.19 10.04 12.27
N GLY A 194 1.14 9.21 12.39
CA GLY A 194 -0.18 9.55 11.85
C GLY A 194 -0.19 9.74 10.34
N VAL A 195 0.61 8.97 9.60
CA VAL A 195 0.58 8.94 8.13
C VAL A 195 -0.67 8.21 7.67
N ILE A 196 -1.52 8.86 6.88
CA ILE A 196 -2.75 8.30 6.33
C ILE A 196 -2.69 8.37 4.81
N VAL A 197 -2.80 7.20 4.15
CA VAL A 197 -2.95 7.09 2.70
C VAL A 197 -4.29 6.43 2.43
N ARG A 198 -5.30 7.20 1.99
CA ARG A 198 -6.69 6.75 1.95
C ARG A 198 -7.40 7.14 0.67
N GLY A 199 -8.23 6.22 0.16
CA GLY A 199 -9.17 6.52 -0.93
C GLY A 199 -8.51 6.85 -2.26
N ASN A 200 -7.21 6.62 -2.43
CA ASN A 200 -6.52 6.94 -3.66
C ASN A 200 -6.75 5.87 -4.73
N HIS A 201 -6.85 6.29 -5.97
CA HIS A 201 -6.96 5.44 -7.15
C HIS A 201 -5.70 5.54 -7.99
N LEU A 202 -4.93 4.46 -8.05
CA LEU A 202 -3.68 4.37 -8.79
C LEU A 202 -3.83 3.38 -9.94
N ARG A 203 -3.34 3.74 -11.13
CA ARG A 203 -3.31 2.83 -12.28
C ARG A 203 -2.12 3.11 -13.18
N ASP A 204 -1.64 2.08 -13.87
CA ASP A 204 -0.51 2.18 -14.79
C ASP A 204 0.72 2.82 -14.13
N ILE A 205 1.18 2.19 -13.04
CA ILE A 205 2.34 2.63 -12.27
C ILE A 205 3.53 1.78 -12.66
N GLY A 206 4.66 2.43 -12.97
CA GLY A 206 5.87 1.76 -13.42
C GLY A 206 6.54 0.87 -12.38
N GLY A 207 6.54 1.27 -11.12
CA GLY A 207 7.09 0.55 -9.98
C GLY A 207 6.07 0.31 -8.88
N ASP A 208 6.39 0.69 -7.63
CA ASP A 208 5.52 0.51 -6.48
C ASP A 208 4.24 1.35 -6.58
N GLY A 209 3.11 0.79 -6.16
CA GLY A 209 1.89 1.55 -6.05
C GLY A 209 1.91 2.50 -4.85
N ILE A 210 1.85 1.95 -3.62
CA ILE A 210 1.89 2.70 -2.36
C ILE A 210 2.95 2.09 -1.44
N LEU A 211 3.90 2.89 -1.01
CA LEU A 211 4.97 2.50 -0.09
C LEU A 211 5.09 3.47 1.09
N ALA A 212 4.88 2.98 2.30
CA ALA A 212 5.19 3.71 3.53
C ALA A 212 6.55 3.27 4.09
N VAL A 213 7.42 4.23 4.42
CA VAL A 213 8.76 3.97 4.98
C VAL A 213 8.97 4.76 6.25
N ALA A 214 9.58 4.14 7.25
CA ALA A 214 9.91 4.74 8.53
C ALA A 214 8.71 5.45 9.16
N THR A 215 7.63 4.69 9.37
CA THR A 215 6.39 5.18 9.99
C THR A 215 6.07 4.40 11.27
N ASP A 216 5.37 5.02 12.20
CA ASP A 216 4.74 4.35 13.33
C ASP A 216 3.25 4.68 13.37
N GLY A 217 2.42 3.64 13.24
CA GLY A 217 0.97 3.77 13.16
C GLY A 217 0.44 4.26 11.81
N ALA A 218 1.12 3.98 10.69
CA ALA A 218 0.58 4.33 9.38
C ALA A 218 -0.74 3.59 9.08
N LEU A 219 -1.69 4.30 8.46
CA LEU A 219 -2.97 3.74 8.00
C LEU A 219 -3.08 3.86 6.47
N ILE A 220 -3.05 2.71 5.80
CA ILE A 220 -3.20 2.62 4.35
C ILE A 220 -4.53 1.91 4.06
N GLU A 221 -5.56 2.67 3.66
CA GLU A 221 -6.88 2.08 3.54
C GLU A 221 -7.72 2.61 2.38
N LYS A 222 -8.63 1.74 1.88
CA LYS A 222 -9.59 2.09 0.83
C LYS A 222 -8.94 2.61 -0.44
N ASN A 223 -7.70 2.22 -0.71
CA ASN A 223 -7.03 2.55 -1.95
C ASN A 223 -7.30 1.45 -2.99
N VAL A 224 -7.30 1.84 -4.25
CA VAL A 224 -7.31 0.94 -5.39
C VAL A 224 -6.00 1.12 -6.15
N VAL A 225 -5.22 0.05 -6.24
CA VAL A 225 -3.99 0.02 -7.03
C VAL A 225 -4.15 -1.01 -8.14
N ALA A 226 -4.32 -0.54 -9.34
CA ALA A 226 -4.40 -1.37 -10.53
C ALA A 226 -3.14 -1.21 -11.38
N GLN A 227 -2.51 -2.34 -11.74
CA GLN A 227 -1.36 -2.33 -12.64
C GLN A 227 -0.14 -1.57 -12.05
N ALA A 228 0.33 -1.97 -10.87
CA ALA A 228 1.65 -1.59 -10.38
C ALA A 228 2.75 -2.41 -11.08
N ASN A 229 4.00 -1.96 -10.96
CA ASN A 229 5.20 -2.60 -11.51
C ASN A 229 5.17 -2.87 -13.03
N GLN A 230 4.58 -1.97 -13.81
CA GLN A 230 4.42 -2.18 -15.25
C GLN A 230 5.71 -1.96 -16.07
N ARG A 231 6.71 -1.24 -15.53
CA ARG A 231 7.90 -0.78 -16.28
C ARG A 231 9.21 -0.86 -15.51
N SER A 232 9.19 -1.17 -14.22
CA SER A 232 10.38 -1.27 -13.38
C SER A 232 10.98 -2.68 -13.47
N GLU A 233 12.30 -2.76 -13.42
CA GLU A 233 13.05 -4.02 -13.32
C GLU A 233 13.37 -4.40 -11.86
N GLY A 234 13.00 -3.54 -10.90
CA GLY A 234 13.28 -3.72 -9.48
C GLY A 234 12.28 -4.61 -8.75
N TYR A 235 12.44 -4.70 -7.45
CA TYR A 235 11.54 -5.34 -6.52
C TYR A 235 10.43 -4.36 -6.14
N ASN A 236 9.19 -4.65 -6.53
CA ASN A 236 8.07 -3.72 -6.36
C ASN A 236 6.78 -4.49 -6.06
N VAL A 237 5.94 -3.89 -5.22
CA VAL A 237 4.66 -4.41 -4.74
C VAL A 237 3.57 -3.35 -4.91
N ALA A 238 2.30 -3.76 -4.98
CA ALA A 238 1.24 -2.78 -5.14
C ALA A 238 1.05 -1.90 -3.88
N ILE A 239 0.96 -2.50 -2.68
CA ILE A 239 0.73 -1.76 -1.43
C ILE A 239 1.54 -2.40 -0.29
N TRP A 240 2.46 -1.66 0.30
CA TRP A 240 3.35 -2.21 1.31
C TRP A 240 3.96 -1.18 2.27
N SER A 241 4.64 -1.69 3.28
CA SER A 241 5.41 -0.89 4.23
C SER A 241 6.77 -1.51 4.50
N TRP A 242 7.77 -0.66 4.70
CA TRP A 242 9.13 -1.05 5.01
C TRP A 242 9.67 -0.25 6.19
N SER A 243 10.44 -0.92 7.06
CA SER A 243 11.01 -0.28 8.25
C SER A 243 9.96 0.55 9.01
N SER A 244 8.85 -0.08 9.36
CA SER A 244 7.68 0.60 9.94
C SER A 244 7.07 -0.21 11.08
N ASP A 245 6.51 0.49 12.08
CA ASP A 245 5.83 -0.12 13.20
C ASP A 245 4.32 0.12 13.14
N ASN A 246 3.53 -0.84 13.64
CA ASN A 246 2.09 -0.71 13.86
C ASN A 246 1.32 -0.26 12.60
N THR A 247 1.79 -0.62 11.40
CA THR A 247 1.14 -0.27 10.14
C THR A 247 -0.14 -1.09 9.94
N ILE A 248 -1.23 -0.43 9.53
CA ILE A 248 -2.48 -1.07 9.17
C ILE A 248 -2.73 -0.88 7.67
N ILE A 249 -2.83 -1.99 6.93
CA ILE A 249 -3.17 -2.04 5.50
C ILE A 249 -4.54 -2.72 5.38
N GLN A 250 -5.60 -1.95 5.09
CA GLN A 250 -6.96 -2.49 5.13
C GLN A 250 -7.91 -1.90 4.09
N TYR A 251 -8.91 -2.69 3.70
CA TYR A 251 -9.95 -2.32 2.74
C TYR A 251 -9.41 -1.87 1.38
N ASN A 252 -8.18 -2.22 1.04
CA ASN A 252 -7.60 -1.89 -0.26
C ASN A 252 -7.93 -2.97 -1.29
N GLU A 253 -7.81 -2.58 -2.55
CA GLU A 253 -7.80 -3.48 -3.70
C GLU A 253 -6.46 -3.34 -4.44
N ALA A 254 -5.81 -4.47 -4.73
CA ALA A 254 -4.56 -4.52 -5.47
C ALA A 254 -4.68 -5.53 -6.61
N SER A 255 -4.42 -5.10 -7.86
CA SER A 255 -4.62 -5.96 -9.03
C SER A 255 -3.64 -5.71 -10.15
N GLY A 256 -3.31 -6.78 -10.88
CA GLY A 256 -2.51 -6.72 -12.09
C GLY A 256 -1.09 -6.19 -11.90
N THR A 257 -0.53 -6.33 -10.70
CA THR A 257 0.88 -6.04 -10.40
C THR A 257 1.75 -7.02 -11.19
N LYS A 258 2.73 -6.50 -11.92
CA LYS A 258 3.60 -7.30 -12.78
C LYS A 258 4.82 -7.82 -12.03
N GLY A 259 5.40 -8.89 -12.59
CA GLY A 259 6.70 -9.42 -12.18
C GLY A 259 6.61 -10.55 -11.16
N GLU A 260 7.70 -11.33 -11.10
CA GLU A 260 7.81 -12.51 -10.26
C GLU A 260 8.94 -12.40 -9.21
N ARG A 261 9.71 -11.34 -9.24
CA ARG A 261 10.72 -11.07 -8.18
C ARG A 261 10.03 -10.74 -6.88
N ASP A 262 9.19 -9.73 -6.92
CA ASP A 262 8.09 -9.47 -6.01
C ASP A 262 6.80 -9.51 -6.83
N GLY A 263 6.07 -8.42 -6.98
CA GLY A 263 4.88 -8.40 -7.84
C GLY A 263 3.62 -8.82 -7.12
N GLU A 264 3.66 -8.88 -5.80
CA GLU A 264 2.51 -9.17 -4.96
C GLU A 264 1.55 -7.99 -4.86
N GLY A 265 0.32 -8.28 -4.42
CA GLY A 265 -0.65 -7.25 -4.07
C GLY A 265 -0.26 -6.50 -2.80
N PHE A 266 0.25 -7.20 -1.80
CA PHE A 266 0.57 -6.63 -0.48
C PHE A 266 1.90 -7.14 0.05
N ASP A 267 2.54 -6.35 0.96
CA ASP A 267 3.76 -6.79 1.63
C ASP A 267 3.93 -6.14 3.01
N SER A 268 4.51 -6.91 3.93
CA SER A 268 5.12 -6.46 5.18
C SER A 268 6.61 -6.77 5.10
N ASP A 269 7.41 -5.77 4.80
CA ASP A 269 8.83 -5.93 4.55
C ASP A 269 9.65 -5.85 5.85
N TRP A 270 10.92 -6.19 5.77
CA TRP A 270 11.84 -6.29 6.91
C TRP A 270 11.99 -4.97 7.70
N ASN A 271 12.59 -5.07 8.88
CA ASN A 271 12.75 -4.01 9.86
C ASN A 271 11.41 -3.43 10.34
N SER A 272 10.35 -4.25 10.36
CA SER A 272 8.99 -3.86 10.70
C SER A 272 8.43 -4.71 11.84
N ARG A 273 7.46 -4.18 12.58
CA ARG A 273 6.72 -4.96 13.58
C ARG A 273 5.25 -4.56 13.66
N ASN A 274 4.43 -5.54 14.04
CA ASN A 274 2.99 -5.38 14.25
C ASN A 274 2.24 -4.87 13.01
N THR A 275 2.66 -5.26 11.80
CA THR A 275 1.92 -4.94 10.58
C THR A 275 0.62 -5.75 10.54
N ILE A 276 -0.50 -5.10 10.23
CA ILE A 276 -1.81 -5.73 10.07
C ILE A 276 -2.29 -5.56 8.64
N ILE A 277 -2.43 -6.67 7.90
CA ILE A 277 -2.97 -6.71 6.54
C ILE A 277 -4.34 -7.38 6.62
N GLN A 278 -5.43 -6.61 6.50
CA GLN A 278 -6.77 -7.12 6.74
C GLN A 278 -7.84 -6.54 5.81
N TYR A 279 -8.87 -7.32 5.52
CA TYR A 279 -10.04 -6.90 4.73
C TYR A 279 -9.68 -6.40 3.32
N ASN A 280 -8.54 -6.80 2.77
CA ASN A 280 -8.10 -6.40 1.45
C ASN A 280 -8.54 -7.40 0.38
N TYR A 281 -8.68 -6.92 -0.83
CA TYR A 281 -8.87 -7.72 -2.03
C TYR A 281 -7.62 -7.70 -2.89
N SER A 282 -7.06 -8.88 -3.17
CA SER A 282 -5.92 -9.10 -4.05
C SER A 282 -6.37 -9.93 -5.24
N HIS A 283 -6.04 -9.53 -6.46
CA HIS A 283 -6.38 -10.36 -7.60
C HIS A 283 -5.48 -10.15 -8.82
N GLU A 284 -5.21 -11.25 -9.50
CA GLU A 284 -4.50 -11.26 -10.78
C GLU A 284 -3.09 -10.61 -10.73
N ASN A 285 -2.47 -10.57 -9.57
CA ASN A 285 -1.08 -10.12 -9.40
C ASN A 285 -0.12 -11.25 -9.80
N ASP A 286 0.93 -10.93 -10.56
CA ASP A 286 1.86 -11.94 -11.09
C ASP A 286 2.71 -12.57 -9.97
N GLY A 287 3.14 -11.81 -8.97
CA GLY A 287 3.96 -12.28 -7.86
C GLY A 287 3.17 -12.97 -6.74
N GLY A 288 1.89 -12.64 -6.56
CA GLY A 288 1.07 -13.28 -5.54
C GLY A 288 0.17 -12.35 -4.73
N PHE A 289 -0.36 -12.89 -3.63
CA PHE A 289 -1.23 -12.14 -2.73
C PHE A 289 -0.43 -11.30 -1.75
N VAL A 290 0.41 -11.93 -0.91
CA VAL A 290 1.13 -11.24 0.16
C VAL A 290 2.52 -11.81 0.38
N LEU A 291 3.50 -10.91 0.49
CA LEU A 291 4.85 -11.19 0.95
C LEU A 291 4.99 -10.75 2.41
N ILE A 292 5.66 -11.56 3.21
CA ILE A 292 6.13 -11.21 4.55
C ILE A 292 7.60 -11.59 4.58
N CYS A 293 8.50 -10.62 4.65
CA CYS A 293 9.91 -10.93 4.50
C CYS A 293 10.81 -10.27 5.55
N ASP A 294 11.95 -10.91 5.79
CA ASP A 294 13.01 -10.46 6.66
C ASP A 294 14.36 -10.85 6.06
N GLU A 295 15.23 -9.89 5.82
CA GLU A 295 16.60 -10.14 5.30
C GLU A 295 17.57 -10.69 6.37
N GLY A 296 17.11 -10.93 7.59
CA GLY A 296 17.98 -11.30 8.71
C GLY A 296 19.04 -10.22 8.98
N ASN A 297 20.28 -10.65 9.09
CA ASN A 297 21.44 -9.76 9.30
C ASN A 297 22.27 -9.56 8.03
N HIS A 298 21.67 -9.71 6.84
CA HIS A 298 22.41 -9.69 5.58
C HIS A 298 23.17 -8.38 5.37
N ASN A 299 22.52 -7.26 5.54
CA ASN A 299 23.12 -5.93 5.34
C ASN A 299 23.83 -5.39 6.58
N LYS A 300 23.97 -6.18 7.65
CA LYS A 300 24.53 -5.75 8.93
C LYS A 300 23.85 -4.51 9.51
N SER A 301 22.67 -4.17 9.03
CA SER A 301 21.83 -3.14 9.62
C SER A 301 21.30 -3.66 10.96
N GLU A 302 21.10 -2.77 11.92
CA GLU A 302 20.44 -3.12 13.17
C GLU A 302 18.92 -3.29 12.95
N SER A 303 18.56 -4.19 12.02
CA SER A 303 17.18 -4.57 11.78
C SER A 303 16.61 -5.30 12.99
N ILE A 304 15.36 -5.00 13.32
CA ILE A 304 14.59 -5.77 14.32
C ILE A 304 13.93 -7.01 13.71
N GLY A 305 14.13 -7.25 12.42
CA GLY A 305 13.44 -8.28 11.67
C GLY A 305 12.06 -7.86 11.18
N ASN A 306 11.23 -8.85 10.88
CA ASN A 306 9.79 -8.67 10.68
C ASN A 306 9.08 -9.48 11.76
N VAL A 307 8.42 -8.80 12.70
CA VAL A 307 7.91 -9.42 13.92
C VAL A 307 6.44 -9.06 14.17
N GLY A 308 5.60 -10.07 14.40
CA GLY A 308 4.22 -9.86 14.82
C GLY A 308 3.30 -9.40 13.69
N THR A 309 3.51 -9.86 12.47
CA THR A 309 2.63 -9.55 11.33
C THR A 309 1.34 -10.36 11.37
N PHE A 310 0.21 -9.69 11.16
CA PHE A 310 -1.12 -10.29 11.04
C PHE A 310 -1.64 -10.19 9.60
N VAL A 311 -2.06 -11.32 9.02
CA VAL A 311 -2.76 -11.37 7.73
C VAL A 311 -4.12 -12.03 7.94
N ARG A 312 -5.21 -11.27 7.87
CA ARG A 312 -6.51 -11.79 8.26
C ARG A 312 -7.67 -11.21 7.46
N TYR A 313 -8.69 -12.04 7.25
CA TYR A 313 -9.94 -11.65 6.59
C TYR A 313 -9.73 -10.98 5.23
N ASN A 314 -8.70 -11.39 4.47
CA ASN A 314 -8.48 -10.94 3.11
C ASN A 314 -9.04 -11.97 2.12
N ILE A 315 -9.37 -11.51 0.91
CA ILE A 315 -9.72 -12.37 -0.21
C ILE A 315 -8.65 -12.21 -1.30
N SER A 316 -8.04 -13.32 -1.70
CA SER A 316 -7.16 -13.41 -2.86
C SER A 316 -7.84 -14.24 -3.94
N GLN A 317 -7.90 -13.72 -5.17
CA GLN A 317 -8.50 -14.39 -6.31
C GLN A 317 -7.58 -14.36 -7.52
N ASN A 318 -7.18 -15.52 -8.00
CA ASN A 318 -6.34 -15.65 -9.20
C ASN A 318 -4.99 -14.92 -9.12
N ASP A 319 -4.49 -14.64 -7.94
CA ASP A 319 -3.10 -14.25 -7.77
C ASP A 319 -2.22 -15.42 -8.21
N ARG A 320 -1.13 -15.14 -8.89
CA ARG A 320 -0.29 -16.12 -9.56
C ARG A 320 0.97 -16.39 -8.76
N ASN A 321 1.75 -17.38 -9.18
CA ASN A 321 3.04 -17.75 -8.62
C ASN A 321 2.95 -18.12 -7.12
N ARG A 322 2.73 -17.16 -6.24
CA ARG A 322 2.69 -17.35 -4.79
C ARG A 322 1.43 -16.73 -4.17
N GLY A 323 0.74 -17.44 -3.31
CA GLY A 323 -0.35 -16.89 -2.53
C GLY A 323 0.18 -16.08 -1.35
N ILE A 324 0.68 -16.79 -0.34
CA ILE A 324 1.29 -16.21 0.86
C ILE A 324 2.76 -16.64 0.88
N THR A 325 3.68 -15.68 0.87
CA THR A 325 5.11 -15.93 0.97
C THR A 325 5.64 -15.50 2.33
N LEU A 326 6.30 -16.42 3.03
CA LEU A 326 7.08 -16.12 4.22
C LEU A 326 8.55 -16.32 3.87
N SER A 327 9.29 -15.22 3.78
CA SER A 327 10.66 -15.21 3.27
C SER A 327 11.64 -14.73 4.33
N GLY A 328 12.61 -15.54 4.68
CA GLY A 328 13.60 -15.22 5.69
C GLY A 328 13.12 -15.44 7.13
N PRO A 329 13.88 -14.98 8.15
CA PRO A 329 13.62 -15.27 9.57
C PRO A 329 12.52 -14.40 10.19
N VAL A 330 11.40 -14.25 9.49
CA VAL A 330 10.19 -13.57 10.00
C VAL A 330 9.68 -14.28 11.26
N LYS A 331 9.13 -13.54 12.23
CA LYS A 331 8.75 -14.07 13.54
C LYS A 331 7.33 -13.72 13.95
N ASP A 332 6.72 -14.66 14.67
CA ASP A 332 5.43 -14.45 15.34
C ASP A 332 4.32 -14.02 14.36
N THR A 333 4.29 -14.64 13.19
CA THR A 333 3.35 -14.29 12.10
C THR A 333 2.04 -15.06 12.28
N LEU A 334 0.90 -14.36 12.25
CA LEU A 334 -0.43 -14.94 12.39
C LEU A 334 -1.27 -14.72 11.11
N ILE A 335 -1.63 -15.81 10.44
CA ILE A 335 -2.35 -15.82 9.16
C ILE A 335 -3.66 -16.59 9.33
N TYR A 336 -4.78 -15.90 9.36
CA TYR A 336 -6.05 -16.57 9.66
C TYR A 336 -7.26 -15.93 9.01
N ASN A 337 -8.28 -16.77 8.81
CA ASN A 337 -9.54 -16.36 8.21
C ASN A 337 -9.37 -15.63 6.87
N ASN A 338 -8.39 -16.03 6.05
CA ASN A 338 -8.28 -15.56 4.66
C ASN A 338 -8.97 -16.57 3.73
N THR A 339 -9.42 -16.09 2.59
CA THR A 339 -9.93 -16.93 1.49
C THR A 339 -9.04 -16.76 0.28
N ILE A 340 -8.40 -17.85 -0.15
CA ILE A 340 -7.49 -17.86 -1.29
C ILE A 340 -8.09 -18.78 -2.35
N TYR A 341 -8.42 -18.20 -3.50
CA TYR A 341 -8.97 -18.90 -4.65
C TYR A 341 -7.96 -18.93 -5.80
N VAL A 342 -7.59 -20.13 -6.20
CA VAL A 342 -6.72 -20.38 -7.35
C VAL A 342 -7.58 -20.89 -8.50
N GLY A 343 -7.72 -20.09 -9.55
CA GLY A 343 -8.41 -20.45 -10.79
C GLY A 343 -7.61 -21.44 -11.63
N GLN A 344 -8.11 -21.74 -12.83
CA GLN A 344 -7.38 -22.55 -13.81
C GLN A 344 -6.16 -21.77 -14.33
N GLY A 345 -5.03 -22.42 -14.50
CA GLY A 345 -3.80 -21.81 -14.99
C GLY A 345 -2.55 -22.55 -14.56
N SER A 346 -1.45 -21.83 -14.47
CA SER A 346 -0.20 -22.35 -13.92
C SER A 346 -0.36 -22.74 -12.45
N PRO A 347 0.40 -23.72 -11.95
CA PRO A 347 0.42 -24.04 -10.52
C PRO A 347 0.78 -22.83 -9.67
N VAL A 348 0.18 -22.74 -8.47
CA VAL A 348 0.40 -21.65 -7.51
C VAL A 348 0.87 -22.22 -6.17
N ASP A 349 1.94 -21.69 -5.62
CA ASP A 349 2.35 -21.97 -4.25
C ASP A 349 1.50 -21.13 -3.27
N VAL A 350 0.31 -21.64 -2.88
CA VAL A 350 -0.63 -20.87 -2.03
C VAL A 350 -0.05 -20.48 -0.68
N VAL A 351 0.95 -21.25 -0.19
CA VAL A 351 1.83 -20.87 0.92
C VAL A 351 3.24 -21.33 0.58
N LEU A 352 4.18 -20.41 0.57
CA LEU A 352 5.59 -20.66 0.29
C LEU A 352 6.46 -20.17 1.46
N PHE A 353 7.33 -21.06 1.96
CA PHE A 353 8.36 -20.74 2.95
C PHE A 353 9.72 -20.68 2.27
N THR A 354 10.50 -19.63 2.48
CA THR A 354 11.85 -19.55 1.91
C THR A 354 12.90 -19.20 2.96
N ASP A 355 14.15 -19.64 2.71
CA ASP A 355 15.29 -19.46 3.60
C ASP A 355 16.13 -18.20 3.32
N TRP A 356 15.52 -17.10 2.92
CA TRP A 356 16.23 -15.85 2.64
C TRP A 356 16.98 -15.34 3.89
N PHE A 357 18.25 -15.77 4.03
CA PHE A 357 19.13 -15.56 5.20
C PHE A 357 18.60 -16.13 6.54
N GLY A 358 17.70 -17.07 6.48
CA GLY A 358 17.10 -17.75 7.63
C GLY A 358 15.70 -18.24 7.31
N TRP A 359 15.12 -19.01 8.22
CA TRP A 359 13.78 -19.58 8.06
C TRP A 359 12.76 -18.88 8.97
N PRO A 360 11.48 -18.82 8.55
CA PRO A 360 10.39 -18.33 9.39
C PRO A 360 10.28 -19.05 10.73
N GLN A 361 9.87 -18.33 11.76
CA GLN A 361 9.74 -18.83 13.13
C GLN A 361 8.39 -18.47 13.73
N ASN A 362 7.78 -19.38 14.50
CA ASN A 362 6.52 -19.16 15.22
C ASN A 362 5.37 -18.72 14.29
N THR A 363 5.22 -19.34 13.14
CA THR A 363 4.16 -19.01 12.18
C THR A 363 2.91 -19.83 12.46
N GLN A 364 1.74 -19.22 12.50
CA GLN A 364 0.45 -19.91 12.65
C GLN A 364 -0.50 -19.55 11.50
N LEU A 365 -0.99 -20.60 10.84
CA LEU A 365 -2.01 -20.48 9.79
C LEU A 365 -3.29 -21.19 10.24
N SER A 366 -4.40 -20.47 10.45
CA SER A 366 -5.63 -21.07 10.95
C SER A 366 -6.88 -20.52 10.30
N ASN A 367 -7.91 -21.36 10.20
CA ASN A 367 -9.22 -20.99 9.64
C ASN A 367 -9.16 -20.43 8.20
N ASN A 368 -8.06 -20.58 7.46
CA ASN A 368 -8.01 -20.12 6.08
C ASN A 368 -8.75 -21.11 5.16
N ILE A 369 -9.27 -20.64 4.04
CA ILE A 369 -9.81 -21.46 2.97
C ILE A 369 -8.87 -21.40 1.78
N PHE A 370 -8.27 -22.55 1.44
CA PHE A 370 -7.51 -22.75 0.22
C PHE A 370 -8.40 -23.48 -0.79
N TYR A 371 -8.92 -22.74 -1.77
CA TYR A 371 -9.77 -23.26 -2.84
C TYR A 371 -8.98 -23.31 -4.14
N ALA A 372 -8.61 -24.50 -4.59
CA ALA A 372 -7.81 -24.73 -5.79
C ALA A 372 -8.64 -25.38 -6.92
N ALA A 373 -9.26 -24.55 -7.76
CA ALA A 373 -9.82 -25.05 -9.02
C ALA A 373 -8.70 -25.41 -10.02
N GLY A 374 -7.61 -24.66 -10.03
CA GLY A 374 -6.32 -25.01 -10.63
C GLY A 374 -5.44 -25.86 -9.71
N GLU A 375 -4.17 -25.99 -10.02
CA GLU A 375 -3.19 -26.71 -9.21
C GLU A 375 -2.55 -25.79 -8.19
N ALA A 376 -2.48 -26.24 -6.92
CA ALA A 376 -1.95 -25.45 -5.83
C ALA A 376 -1.10 -26.29 -4.88
N HIS A 377 -0.05 -25.68 -4.31
CA HIS A 377 0.87 -26.34 -3.40
C HIS A 377 1.05 -25.54 -2.10
N ILE A 378 1.48 -26.25 -1.06
CA ILE A 378 2.07 -25.67 0.14
C ILE A 378 3.46 -26.25 0.23
N GLY A 379 4.47 -25.40 0.15
CA GLY A 379 5.83 -25.88 0.06
C GLY A 379 6.88 -24.90 0.56
N HIS A 380 8.12 -25.31 0.36
CA HIS A 380 9.28 -24.48 0.70
C HIS A 380 10.25 -24.41 -0.47
N ALA A 381 11.01 -23.32 -0.53
CA ALA A 381 12.10 -23.14 -1.48
C ALA A 381 13.38 -22.75 -0.76
N ILE A 382 14.51 -23.23 -1.29
CA ILE A 382 15.84 -22.85 -0.81
C ILE A 382 16.33 -21.69 -1.68
N SER A 383 16.47 -20.52 -1.10
CA SER A 383 16.95 -19.32 -1.77
C SER A 383 18.48 -19.35 -1.90
N ARG A 384 19.02 -20.14 -2.82
CA ARG A 384 20.47 -20.20 -3.06
C ARG A 384 20.98 -19.22 -4.09
N SER A 385 20.13 -18.49 -4.78
CA SER A 385 20.56 -17.61 -5.84
C SER A 385 19.76 -16.33 -5.90
N LYS A 386 20.41 -15.29 -6.33
CA LYS A 386 19.82 -14.01 -6.75
C LYS A 386 18.95 -14.16 -8.03
N GLU A 387 18.64 -15.38 -8.42
CA GLU A 387 17.90 -15.71 -9.63
C GLU A 387 16.43 -15.93 -9.32
N ASN A 388 15.66 -15.06 -9.82
CA ASN A 388 14.28 -15.04 -10.24
C ASN A 388 13.44 -16.31 -10.03
N GLY A 389 12.35 -16.16 -9.28
CA GLY A 389 11.28 -17.12 -9.18
C GLY A 389 11.47 -18.10 -8.01
N HIS A 390 10.81 -17.81 -6.90
CA HIS A 390 10.71 -18.73 -5.79
C HIS A 390 9.60 -19.74 -6.09
N HIS A 391 9.95 -20.90 -6.65
CA HIS A 391 9.03 -22.03 -6.74
C HIS A 391 9.31 -23.03 -5.63
N ALA A 392 8.28 -23.67 -5.12
CA ALA A 392 8.44 -24.67 -4.10
C ALA A 392 9.40 -25.78 -4.56
N SER A 393 10.48 -25.98 -3.82
CA SER A 393 11.45 -27.06 -4.06
C SER A 393 11.03 -28.37 -3.41
N GLY A 394 10.05 -28.35 -2.51
CA GLY A 394 9.51 -29.53 -1.83
C GLY A 394 8.25 -29.20 -1.02
N PRO A 395 7.48 -30.24 -0.64
CA PRO A 395 6.30 -30.07 0.21
C PRO A 395 6.69 -29.71 1.65
N GLY A 396 5.76 -29.08 2.40
CA GLY A 396 5.93 -28.75 3.82
C GLY A 396 6.68 -27.44 4.05
N PHE A 397 7.30 -27.28 5.20
CA PHE A 397 7.72 -25.98 5.75
C PHE A 397 9.23 -25.75 5.67
N GLY A 398 9.99 -26.66 5.05
CA GLY A 398 11.46 -26.59 4.98
C GLY A 398 12.10 -26.60 6.37
N GLY A 399 12.99 -25.63 6.63
CA GLY A 399 13.65 -25.45 7.92
C GLY A 399 12.90 -24.50 8.87
N SER A 400 11.63 -24.16 8.59
CA SER A 400 10.83 -23.26 9.45
C SER A 400 10.62 -23.88 10.84
N GLU A 401 10.79 -23.06 11.87
CA GLU A 401 10.66 -23.48 13.25
C GLU A 401 9.28 -23.16 13.81
N ASN A 402 8.67 -24.10 14.56
CA ASN A 402 7.38 -23.92 15.23
C ASN A 402 6.26 -23.39 14.31
N THR A 403 6.20 -23.91 13.08
CA THR A 403 5.15 -23.62 12.11
C THR A 403 3.94 -24.50 12.35
N GLN A 404 2.76 -23.90 12.49
CA GLN A 404 1.51 -24.60 12.81
C GLN A 404 0.41 -24.27 11.83
N PHE A 405 -0.20 -25.32 11.26
CA PHE A 405 -1.47 -25.21 10.55
C PHE A 405 -2.58 -25.80 11.45
N ALA A 406 -3.71 -25.14 11.55
CA ALA A 406 -4.82 -25.63 12.39
C ALA A 406 -6.17 -25.17 11.87
N ALA A 407 -7.07 -26.11 11.63
CA ALA A 407 -8.44 -25.84 11.22
C ALA A 407 -8.58 -25.10 9.87
N ASN A 408 -7.65 -25.25 8.94
CA ASN A 408 -7.83 -24.72 7.58
C ASN A 408 -8.75 -25.62 6.73
N VAL A 409 -9.21 -25.10 5.61
CA VAL A 409 -10.00 -25.82 4.61
C VAL A 409 -9.19 -25.99 3.35
N TYR A 410 -9.15 -27.22 2.85
CA TYR A 410 -8.48 -27.59 1.60
C TYR A 410 -9.51 -28.16 0.64
N PHE A 411 -9.66 -27.54 -0.53
CA PHE A 411 -10.59 -28.00 -1.54
C PHE A 411 -10.01 -27.88 -2.94
N GLY A 412 -10.24 -28.94 -3.74
CA GLY A 412 -9.78 -29.01 -5.13
C GLY A 412 -8.41 -29.65 -5.27
N ARG A 413 -7.57 -29.12 -6.18
CA ARG A 413 -6.26 -29.71 -6.54
C ARG A 413 -5.16 -29.18 -5.64
N ILE A 414 -5.29 -29.43 -4.36
CA ILE A 414 -4.31 -29.09 -3.31
C ILE A 414 -4.19 -30.23 -2.30
N ALA A 415 -2.95 -30.61 -1.98
CA ALA A 415 -2.68 -31.54 -0.89
C ALA A 415 -2.65 -30.78 0.45
N LYS A 416 -3.28 -31.33 1.47
CA LYS A 416 -3.17 -30.79 2.83
C LYS A 416 -1.79 -31.09 3.41
N VAL A 417 -1.33 -30.23 4.30
CA VAL A 417 -0.22 -30.47 5.22
C VAL A 417 -0.74 -31.05 6.54
N GLU A 418 0.15 -31.33 7.51
CA GLU A 418 -0.26 -31.64 8.87
C GLU A 418 -1.06 -30.47 9.46
N ASP A 419 -2.35 -30.68 9.66
CA ASP A 419 -3.30 -29.65 10.09
C ASP A 419 -4.39 -30.31 10.94
N PRO A 420 -4.26 -30.26 12.27
CA PRO A 420 -5.32 -30.70 13.18
C PRO A 420 -6.61 -29.94 12.94
N GLN A 421 -7.73 -30.67 12.91
CA GLN A 421 -9.07 -30.12 12.66
C GLN A 421 -9.27 -29.54 11.25
N SER A 422 -8.40 -29.83 10.28
CA SER A 422 -8.63 -29.43 8.88
C SER A 422 -9.91 -30.02 8.31
N LEU A 423 -10.49 -29.33 7.33
CA LEU A 423 -11.57 -29.85 6.49
C LEU A 423 -11.07 -30.03 5.06
N ILE A 424 -11.26 -31.26 4.52
CA ILE A 424 -11.11 -31.52 3.10
C ILE A 424 -12.52 -31.52 2.51
N ALA A 425 -13.05 -30.38 2.19
CA ALA A 425 -14.44 -30.23 1.79
C ALA A 425 -14.65 -29.01 0.89
N ASN A 426 -15.62 -29.10 -0.02
CA ASN A 426 -16.08 -27.94 -0.78
C ASN A 426 -16.67 -26.88 0.18
N PRO A 427 -16.10 -25.67 0.22
CA PRO A 427 -16.64 -24.58 1.04
C PRO A 427 -18.09 -24.20 0.67
N LYS A 428 -18.55 -24.63 -0.52
CA LYS A 428 -19.86 -24.26 -1.07
C LYS A 428 -20.08 -22.74 -1.06
N PHE A 429 -19.15 -22.02 -1.68
CA PHE A 429 -19.36 -20.61 -1.98
C PHE A 429 -20.57 -20.43 -2.91
N VAL A 430 -21.21 -19.27 -2.85
CA VAL A 430 -22.32 -18.93 -3.75
C VAL A 430 -21.83 -18.88 -5.20
N ALA A 431 -20.71 -18.26 -5.45
CA ALA A 431 -20.06 -18.18 -6.77
C ALA A 431 -18.53 -17.99 -6.59
N ALA A 432 -17.81 -19.10 -6.38
CA ALA A 432 -16.36 -19.08 -6.24
C ALA A 432 -15.67 -18.55 -7.51
N GLY A 433 -14.69 -17.64 -7.36
CA GLY A 433 -13.95 -17.06 -8.48
C GLY A 433 -14.76 -16.06 -9.32
N GLY A 434 -15.94 -15.66 -8.89
CA GLY A 434 -16.82 -14.73 -9.60
C GLY A 434 -16.56 -13.24 -9.31
N GLY A 435 -15.51 -12.90 -8.55
CA GLY A 435 -15.13 -11.52 -8.28
C GLY A 435 -14.57 -10.81 -9.51
N SER A 436 -14.78 -9.52 -9.59
CA SER A 436 -14.20 -8.62 -10.60
C SER A 436 -13.65 -7.37 -9.89
N VAL A 437 -13.37 -6.30 -10.61
CA VAL A 437 -12.95 -5.03 -10.02
C VAL A 437 -14.00 -4.53 -9.02
N GLY A 438 -13.55 -4.13 -7.85
CA GLY A 438 -14.38 -3.64 -6.75
C GLY A 438 -14.67 -4.72 -5.70
N ARG A 439 -14.42 -4.38 -4.44
CA ARG A 439 -14.67 -5.28 -3.29
C ARG A 439 -16.13 -5.73 -3.18
N ASP A 440 -17.06 -4.92 -3.64
CA ASP A 440 -18.50 -5.24 -3.63
C ASP A 440 -18.88 -6.39 -4.58
N THR A 441 -18.00 -6.77 -5.52
CA THR A 441 -18.21 -7.90 -6.42
C THR A 441 -17.98 -9.26 -5.75
N LEU A 442 -17.44 -9.28 -4.53
CA LEU A 442 -16.97 -10.48 -3.83
C LEU A 442 -18.06 -11.21 -3.02
N HIS A 443 -19.31 -10.80 -3.09
CA HIS A 443 -20.40 -11.50 -2.40
C HIS A 443 -20.55 -12.98 -2.80
N GLY A 444 -19.96 -13.37 -3.95
CA GLY A 444 -19.85 -14.77 -4.38
C GLY A 444 -19.07 -15.67 -3.41
N TYR A 445 -18.23 -15.10 -2.54
CA TYR A 445 -17.50 -15.83 -1.50
C TYR A 445 -18.31 -16.05 -0.21
N ALA A 446 -19.57 -15.67 -0.17
CA ALA A 446 -20.47 -16.04 0.91
C ALA A 446 -20.72 -17.57 0.93
N LEU A 447 -20.76 -18.16 2.13
CA LEU A 447 -20.96 -19.58 2.33
C LEU A 447 -22.48 -19.93 2.24
N GLN A 448 -22.83 -20.90 1.42
CA GLN A 448 -24.20 -21.43 1.39
C GLN A 448 -24.58 -22.06 2.73
N SER A 449 -25.88 -22.12 3.04
CA SER A 449 -26.39 -22.64 4.32
C SER A 449 -26.00 -24.10 4.61
N THR A 450 -25.73 -24.89 3.56
CA THR A 450 -25.31 -26.29 3.65
C THR A 450 -23.80 -26.49 3.72
N SER A 451 -23.02 -25.42 3.84
CA SER A 451 -21.56 -25.51 3.93
C SER A 451 -21.12 -26.08 5.28
N ALA A 452 -20.26 -27.10 5.25
CA ALA A 452 -19.62 -27.67 6.45
C ALA A 452 -18.58 -26.72 7.06
N VAL A 453 -18.22 -25.65 6.37
CA VAL A 453 -17.22 -24.65 6.80
C VAL A 453 -17.82 -23.64 7.79
N ARG A 454 -19.15 -23.54 7.81
CA ARG A 454 -19.87 -22.65 8.74
C ARG A 454 -19.73 -23.16 10.17
N GLN A 455 -19.51 -22.24 11.11
CA GLN A 455 -19.41 -22.52 12.55
C GLN A 455 -18.43 -23.68 12.87
N SER A 456 -17.35 -23.78 12.13
CA SER A 456 -16.37 -24.88 12.22
C SER A 456 -14.94 -24.37 12.53
N GLY A 457 -14.75 -23.06 12.59
CA GLY A 457 -13.47 -22.45 12.89
C GLY A 457 -13.11 -22.51 14.38
N ARG A 458 -11.83 -22.39 14.65
CA ARG A 458 -11.31 -22.21 16.02
C ARG A 458 -11.36 -20.73 16.42
N LEU A 459 -11.49 -20.47 17.70
CA LEU A 459 -11.35 -19.10 18.22
C LEU A 459 -9.90 -18.61 18.05
N VAL A 460 -9.76 -17.37 17.62
CA VAL A 460 -8.52 -16.64 17.53
C VAL A 460 -8.62 -15.40 18.43
N ALA A 461 -7.59 -15.12 19.21
CA ALA A 461 -7.63 -14.03 20.22
C ALA A 461 -7.84 -12.65 19.58
N GLU A 462 -7.13 -12.37 18.51
CA GLU A 462 -7.11 -11.06 17.83
C GLU A 462 -7.97 -11.07 16.56
N THR A 463 -9.30 -11.06 16.69
CA THR A 463 -10.21 -11.23 15.55
C THR A 463 -10.30 -10.04 14.60
N GLY A 464 -9.81 -8.85 14.98
CA GLY A 464 -10.06 -7.61 14.22
C GLY A 464 -11.47 -7.04 14.34
N GLY A 465 -12.36 -7.73 15.07
CA GLY A 465 -13.70 -7.27 15.43
C GLY A 465 -14.79 -7.53 14.39
N GLN A 466 -14.44 -7.78 13.12
CA GLN A 466 -15.39 -8.02 12.04
C GLN A 466 -14.79 -8.89 10.92
N ASP A 467 -15.63 -9.32 9.99
CA ASP A 467 -15.21 -10.04 8.78
C ASP A 467 -14.90 -9.07 7.60
N PHE A 468 -14.64 -9.64 6.43
CA PHE A 468 -14.35 -8.89 5.20
C PHE A 468 -15.42 -7.86 4.82
N PHE A 469 -16.68 -8.15 5.04
CA PHE A 469 -17.83 -7.27 4.73
C PHE A 469 -18.32 -6.44 5.93
N GLY A 470 -17.64 -6.50 7.06
CA GLY A 470 -18.01 -5.74 8.25
C GLY A 470 -19.01 -6.46 9.18
N THR A 471 -19.22 -7.77 9.02
CA THR A 471 -20.04 -8.55 9.95
C THR A 471 -19.33 -8.65 11.30
N PRO A 472 -19.92 -8.17 12.41
CA PRO A 472 -19.30 -8.21 13.72
C PRO A 472 -18.99 -9.63 14.20
N LEU A 473 -17.81 -9.85 14.77
CA LEU A 473 -17.33 -11.13 15.31
C LEU A 473 -17.45 -11.25 16.83
N ALA A 474 -17.89 -10.20 17.51
CA ALA A 474 -18.02 -10.20 18.97
C ALA A 474 -18.98 -11.29 19.46
N GLY A 475 -18.52 -12.12 20.40
CA GLY A 475 -19.32 -13.19 20.98
C GLY A 475 -19.42 -14.48 20.14
N CYS A 476 -18.62 -14.63 19.09
CA CYS A 476 -18.56 -15.89 18.34
C CYS A 476 -17.93 -16.99 19.16
N ALA A 477 -18.70 -18.00 19.53
CA ALA A 477 -18.16 -19.23 20.13
C ALA A 477 -17.51 -20.14 19.09
N LYS A 478 -18.01 -20.12 17.84
CA LYS A 478 -17.49 -20.87 16.69
C LYS A 478 -17.61 -20.00 15.43
N PRO A 479 -16.55 -19.33 14.98
CA PRO A 479 -16.58 -18.56 13.75
C PRO A 479 -16.63 -19.49 12.52
N ASP A 480 -17.05 -18.95 11.38
CA ASP A 480 -16.82 -19.62 10.10
C ASP A 480 -15.33 -19.57 9.75
N ARG A 481 -14.86 -20.49 8.91
CA ARG A 481 -13.51 -20.38 8.33
C ARG A 481 -13.56 -19.50 7.08
N GLY A 482 -12.47 -18.86 6.77
CA GLY A 482 -12.35 -17.94 5.63
C GLY A 482 -12.73 -16.50 5.98
N ALA A 483 -12.69 -15.64 4.96
CA ALA A 483 -12.80 -14.19 5.10
C ALA A 483 -14.22 -13.69 5.39
N VAL A 484 -15.25 -14.46 5.05
CA VAL A 484 -16.66 -14.04 5.13
C VAL A 484 -17.42 -14.91 6.12
N GLN A 485 -18.14 -14.26 7.02
CA GLN A 485 -18.98 -14.92 8.00
C GLN A 485 -20.44 -15.02 7.51
N SER A 486 -21.05 -16.18 7.67
CA SER A 486 -22.40 -16.46 7.15
C SER A 486 -23.55 -15.88 7.97
N THR A 487 -23.31 -15.56 9.23
CA THR A 487 -24.30 -14.98 10.15
C THR A 487 -23.61 -14.13 11.21
N ARG A 488 -24.34 -13.16 11.77
CA ARG A 488 -23.90 -12.55 13.03
C ARG A 488 -23.78 -13.67 14.07
N CYS A 489 -22.65 -13.72 14.73
CA CYS A 489 -22.47 -14.68 15.81
C CYS A 489 -23.57 -14.48 16.86
N ALA A 490 -24.31 -15.54 17.15
CA ALA A 490 -25.24 -15.52 18.27
C ALA A 490 -24.42 -15.20 19.54
N ARG A 491 -24.86 -14.25 20.34
CA ARG A 491 -24.33 -14.08 21.69
C ARG A 491 -24.63 -15.36 22.47
N PRO A 492 -23.68 -15.85 23.27
CA PRO A 492 -23.89 -16.99 24.13
C PRO A 492 -25.04 -16.74 25.11
#